data_1e6ba318b5a915476b9d399d1e8cf36c
#
_entry.id   1e6ba318b5a915476b9d399d1e8cf36c
#
_cell.length_a   1.000
_cell.length_b   1.000
_cell.length_c   1.000
_cell.angle_alpha   90.00
_cell.angle_beta   90.00
_cell.angle_gamma   90.00
#
_symmetry.space_group_name_H-M   'P 1'
#
loop_
_entity.id
_entity.type
_entity.pdbx_description
1 polymer ?
#
loop_
_entity_poly.entity_id
_entity_poly.type
_entity_poly.pdbx_seq_one_letter_code
_entity_poly.pdbx_strand_id
1 'polypeptide(L)'
;MNTDKLDRFLDEMPLRGLPGCDLSVTRNGREVYRRTVGYSDAEMKRPVDHDTLWWIFSATKVITCTAAMRLVEEGRLKLTDKVSDYLPAFGSLTVRQKDGTIVPATEPMRIVHLFTMTGGMDYDLNAPEITNAIAAGHTDTVSLCSAMASRPLWFEPGTHYQYSLCHDVLAAVVEVITEMKFSDYLRELMFEPLGMTDTGFRPTAEQLPRFAQAFEYNNADGSIKPIAIGNGRYALTPDYDSGGAGLFTKVDDYIKVVTTLACDGTSPDGYTLLRPETIAEMEVNRLCPAAWKDYVNHKLFGYGWGLCGRVHVNPVRSLSRSSIGEFGWDGAQAAFTMVDRKTHTALYFGTQVAHCTIAPTVLHPVLRNLVFEMLDEK
;
A
#
# COMPACT_ATOMS: atom_id res chain seq x y z
N MET A 1 -10.74 -0.34 -28.80
CA MET A 1 -9.65 -0.80 -27.95
C MET A 1 -9.35 -2.24 -28.36
N ASN A 2 -8.11 -2.53 -28.69
CA ASN A 2 -7.66 -3.91 -28.93
C ASN A 2 -7.05 -4.46 -27.64
N THR A 3 -7.59 -5.55 -27.12
CA THR A 3 -7.18 -6.18 -25.87
C THR A 3 -6.20 -7.36 -26.06
N ASP A 4 -5.98 -7.80 -27.30
CA ASP A 4 -5.28 -9.07 -27.61
C ASP A 4 -3.92 -9.23 -26.93
N LYS A 5 -3.12 -8.15 -26.83
CA LYS A 5 -1.81 -8.20 -26.20
C LYS A 5 -1.92 -8.31 -24.67
N LEU A 6 -2.85 -7.57 -24.09
CA LEU A 6 -3.12 -7.60 -22.65
C LEU A 6 -3.73 -8.94 -22.24
N ASP A 7 -4.68 -9.44 -23.01
CA ASP A 7 -5.31 -10.75 -22.81
C ASP A 7 -4.25 -11.88 -22.82
N ARG A 8 -3.41 -11.91 -23.84
CA ARG A 8 -2.31 -12.89 -23.93
C ARG A 8 -1.35 -12.80 -22.77
N PHE A 9 -0.98 -11.58 -22.38
CA PHE A 9 -0.07 -11.36 -21.25
C PHE A 9 -0.66 -11.88 -19.94
N LEU A 10 -1.95 -11.68 -19.70
CA LEU A 10 -2.64 -12.19 -18.51
C LEU A 10 -2.81 -13.70 -18.56
N ASP A 11 -3.16 -14.28 -19.72
CA ASP A 11 -3.29 -15.73 -19.90
C ASP A 11 -1.98 -16.49 -19.64
N GLU A 12 -0.84 -15.82 -19.82
CA GLU A 12 0.49 -16.36 -19.51
C GLU A 12 0.89 -16.23 -18.01
N MET A 13 0.12 -15.54 -17.17
CA MET A 13 0.47 -15.36 -15.76
C MET A 13 0.68 -16.67 -14.99
N PRO A 14 -0.15 -17.73 -15.18
CA PRO A 14 0.11 -19.01 -14.54
C PRO A 14 1.46 -19.64 -14.95
N LEU A 15 1.88 -19.46 -16.19
CA LEU A 15 3.19 -19.94 -16.67
C LEU A 15 4.36 -19.12 -16.10
N ARG A 16 4.08 -17.93 -15.59
CA ARG A 16 5.06 -17.03 -14.95
C ARG A 16 5.09 -17.15 -13.42
N GLY A 17 4.38 -18.16 -12.88
CA GLY A 17 4.31 -18.43 -11.45
C GLY A 17 3.28 -17.62 -10.67
N LEU A 18 2.30 -17.01 -11.37
CA LEU A 18 1.12 -16.38 -10.76
C LEU A 18 -0.13 -17.21 -11.09
N PRO A 19 -0.47 -18.22 -10.30
CA PRO A 19 -1.46 -19.26 -10.66
C PRO A 19 -2.88 -18.72 -10.81
N GLY A 20 -3.16 -17.58 -10.16
CA GLY A 20 -4.44 -16.88 -10.29
C GLY A 20 -4.26 -15.39 -10.12
N CYS A 21 -4.98 -14.62 -10.93
CA CYS A 21 -4.99 -13.17 -10.84
C CYS A 21 -6.32 -12.58 -11.31
N ASP A 22 -6.55 -11.34 -10.93
CA ASP A 22 -7.72 -10.56 -11.27
C ASP A 22 -7.30 -9.11 -11.53
N LEU A 23 -7.59 -8.59 -12.72
CA LEU A 23 -7.29 -7.22 -13.14
C LEU A 23 -8.56 -6.45 -13.43
N SER A 24 -8.70 -5.29 -12.84
CA SER A 24 -9.66 -4.26 -13.24
C SER A 24 -8.92 -2.98 -13.65
N VAL A 25 -9.36 -2.39 -14.74
CA VAL A 25 -8.90 -1.09 -15.26
C VAL A 25 -10.09 -0.17 -15.44
N THR A 26 -9.98 1.03 -14.89
CA THR A 26 -11.00 2.06 -15.09
C THR A 26 -10.43 3.26 -15.82
N ARG A 27 -11.27 3.95 -16.60
CA ARG A 27 -10.97 5.24 -17.24
C ARG A 27 -12.19 6.15 -17.19
N ASN A 28 -11.99 7.40 -16.76
CA ASN A 28 -13.09 8.37 -16.59
C ASN A 28 -14.22 7.82 -15.72
N GLY A 29 -13.90 7.15 -14.63
CA GLY A 29 -14.87 6.60 -13.68
C GLY A 29 -15.60 5.33 -14.13
N ARG A 30 -15.24 4.74 -15.28
CA ARG A 30 -15.91 3.54 -15.82
C ARG A 30 -14.90 2.40 -15.98
N GLU A 31 -15.30 1.19 -15.65
CA GLU A 31 -14.53 0.01 -16.00
C GLU A 31 -14.45 -0.14 -17.51
N VAL A 32 -13.24 -0.21 -18.04
CA VAL A 32 -12.94 -0.34 -19.46
C VAL A 32 -12.30 -1.66 -19.81
N TYR A 33 -11.81 -2.37 -18.79
CA TYR A 33 -11.24 -3.71 -18.92
C TYR A 33 -11.35 -4.48 -17.61
N ARG A 34 -11.74 -5.75 -17.71
CA ARG A 34 -11.74 -6.71 -16.59
C ARG A 34 -11.35 -8.07 -17.08
N ARG A 35 -10.46 -8.75 -16.33
CA ARG A 35 -10.10 -10.14 -16.61
C ARG A 35 -9.67 -10.88 -15.36
N THR A 36 -10.27 -12.04 -15.13
CA THR A 36 -9.83 -13.04 -14.16
C THR A 36 -9.13 -14.16 -14.91
N VAL A 37 -8.04 -14.68 -14.35
CA VAL A 37 -7.25 -15.77 -14.96
C VAL A 37 -6.83 -16.76 -13.89
N GLY A 38 -6.84 -18.04 -14.25
CA GLY A 38 -6.31 -19.11 -13.43
C GLY A 38 -7.19 -19.49 -12.24
N TYR A 39 -6.58 -19.94 -11.16
CA TYR A 39 -7.25 -20.57 -10.03
C TYR A 39 -6.88 -19.92 -8.72
N SER A 40 -7.84 -19.90 -7.80
CA SER A 40 -7.72 -19.34 -6.46
C SER A 40 -7.39 -20.40 -5.39
N ASP A 41 -7.15 -21.66 -5.78
CA ASP A 41 -6.72 -22.75 -4.89
C ASP A 41 -5.49 -23.49 -5.46
N ALA A 42 -4.80 -24.24 -4.59
CA ALA A 42 -3.62 -24.99 -4.96
C ALA A 42 -3.94 -26.22 -5.82
N GLU A 43 -5.17 -26.72 -5.77
CA GLU A 43 -5.62 -27.91 -6.50
C GLU A 43 -6.16 -27.56 -7.89
N MET A 44 -6.17 -26.27 -8.26
CA MET A 44 -6.69 -25.76 -9.54
C MET A 44 -8.14 -26.20 -9.82
N LYS A 45 -8.98 -26.16 -8.80
CA LYS A 45 -10.40 -26.53 -8.87
C LYS A 45 -11.34 -25.34 -8.80
N ARG A 46 -10.93 -24.28 -8.07
CA ARG A 46 -11.71 -23.06 -7.91
C ARG A 46 -11.12 -21.94 -8.78
N PRO A 47 -11.77 -21.60 -9.91
CA PRO A 47 -11.33 -20.46 -10.74
C PRO A 47 -11.30 -19.18 -9.92
N VAL A 48 -10.41 -18.25 -10.29
CA VAL A 48 -10.49 -16.87 -9.81
C VAL A 48 -11.76 -16.24 -10.37
N ASP A 49 -12.51 -15.58 -9.51
CA ASP A 49 -13.74 -14.86 -9.85
C ASP A 49 -13.80 -13.49 -9.15
N HIS A 50 -14.87 -12.73 -9.38
CA HIS A 50 -15.09 -11.41 -8.81
C HIS A 50 -15.29 -11.42 -7.28
N ASP A 51 -15.59 -12.58 -6.68
CA ASP A 51 -15.77 -12.74 -5.25
C ASP A 51 -14.52 -13.21 -4.53
N THR A 52 -13.44 -13.47 -5.28
CA THR A 52 -12.15 -13.91 -4.72
C THR A 52 -11.54 -12.80 -3.85
N LEU A 53 -11.18 -13.16 -2.62
CA LEU A 53 -10.55 -12.27 -1.65
C LEU A 53 -9.03 -12.42 -1.65
N TRP A 54 -8.36 -11.29 -1.47
CA TRP A 54 -6.91 -11.17 -1.46
C TRP A 54 -6.43 -10.46 -0.21
N TRP A 55 -5.40 -10.98 0.46
CA TRP A 55 -4.62 -10.19 1.40
C TRP A 55 -3.74 -9.23 0.61
N ILE A 56 -3.95 -7.92 0.80
CA ILE A 56 -3.31 -6.91 -0.06
C ILE A 56 -1.99 -6.37 0.49
N PHE A 57 -1.66 -6.72 1.72
CA PHE A 57 -0.41 -6.31 2.36
C PHE A 57 -0.13 -4.81 2.14
N SER A 58 1.03 -4.46 1.60
CA SER A 58 1.45 -3.05 1.47
C SER A 58 0.58 -2.20 0.54
N ALA A 59 -0.30 -2.78 -0.28
CA ALA A 59 -1.32 -1.98 -0.96
C ALA A 59 -2.30 -1.31 0.03
N THR A 60 -2.40 -1.77 1.28
CA THR A 60 -3.04 -1.08 2.41
C THR A 60 -2.57 0.36 2.56
N LYS A 61 -1.29 0.64 2.27
CA LYS A 61 -0.69 1.96 2.42
C LYS A 61 -1.38 3.05 1.61
N VAL A 62 -1.90 2.71 0.44
CA VAL A 62 -2.68 3.66 -0.39
C VAL A 62 -3.94 4.09 0.35
N ILE A 63 -4.65 3.15 0.96
CA ILE A 63 -5.85 3.41 1.76
C ILE A 63 -5.51 4.26 2.99
N THR A 64 -4.48 3.86 3.74
CA THR A 64 -4.04 4.54 4.95
C THR A 64 -3.63 5.99 4.69
N CYS A 65 -2.83 6.20 3.65
CA CYS A 65 -2.39 7.55 3.28
C CYS A 65 -3.56 8.41 2.80
N THR A 66 -4.48 7.86 2.03
CA THR A 66 -5.69 8.57 1.60
C THR A 66 -6.55 8.99 2.79
N ALA A 67 -6.72 8.10 3.77
CA ALA A 67 -7.47 8.38 4.99
C ALA A 67 -6.81 9.49 5.84
N ALA A 68 -5.49 9.44 6.01
CA ALA A 68 -4.75 10.47 6.73
C ALA A 68 -4.74 11.81 5.97
N MET A 69 -4.70 11.80 4.63
CA MET A 69 -4.80 13.02 3.81
C MET A 69 -6.18 13.68 3.92
N ARG A 70 -7.25 12.93 4.22
CA ARG A 70 -8.54 13.53 4.56
C ARG A 70 -8.46 14.41 5.81
N LEU A 71 -7.76 13.95 6.84
CA LEU A 71 -7.55 14.75 8.05
C LEU A 71 -6.66 15.97 7.79
N VAL A 72 -5.70 15.86 6.85
CA VAL A 72 -4.90 17.01 6.39
C VAL A 72 -5.80 18.03 5.68
N GLU A 73 -6.68 17.57 4.82
CA GLU A 73 -7.65 18.41 4.10
C GLU A 73 -8.61 19.14 5.04
N GLU A 74 -9.02 18.48 6.11
CA GLU A 74 -9.89 19.03 7.16
C GLU A 74 -9.14 19.97 8.13
N GLY A 75 -7.81 20.07 8.02
CA GLY A 75 -6.98 20.89 8.91
C GLY A 75 -6.81 20.31 10.32
N ARG A 76 -7.21 19.05 10.54
CA ARG A 76 -7.07 18.31 11.80
C ARG A 76 -5.68 17.66 11.96
N LEU A 77 -4.93 17.56 10.87
CA LEU A 77 -3.56 17.05 10.81
C LEU A 77 -2.74 17.95 9.88
N LYS A 78 -1.51 18.27 10.25
CA LYS A 78 -0.58 18.98 9.37
C LYS A 78 0.64 18.12 9.07
N LEU A 79 1.13 18.15 7.86
CA LEU A 79 2.36 17.42 7.47
C LEU A 79 3.58 17.85 8.31
N THR A 80 3.57 19.06 8.83
CA THR A 80 4.62 19.64 9.68
C THR A 80 4.49 19.34 11.15
N ASP A 81 3.37 18.82 11.63
CA ASP A 81 3.15 18.50 13.04
C ASP A 81 4.16 17.42 13.48
N LYS A 82 4.53 17.47 14.75
CA LYS A 82 5.37 16.43 15.34
C LYS A 82 4.51 15.20 15.62
N VAL A 83 5.05 14.01 15.39
CA VAL A 83 4.37 12.77 15.77
C VAL A 83 4.10 12.73 17.28
N SER A 84 5.00 13.33 18.07
CA SER A 84 4.85 13.45 19.54
C SER A 84 3.65 14.30 20.00
N ASP A 85 3.08 15.12 19.14
CA ASP A 85 1.88 15.89 19.46
C ASP A 85 0.64 14.98 19.58
N TYR A 86 0.68 13.80 18.95
CA TYR A 86 -0.36 12.77 18.96
C TYR A 86 0.05 11.52 19.75
N LEU A 87 1.29 11.10 19.63
CA LEU A 87 1.88 9.95 20.30
C LEU A 87 3.06 10.40 21.16
N PRO A 88 2.85 10.75 22.44
CA PRO A 88 3.87 11.37 23.31
C PRO A 88 5.18 10.59 23.41
N ALA A 89 5.15 9.27 23.26
CA ALA A 89 6.35 8.41 23.26
C ALA A 89 7.38 8.83 22.19
N PHE A 90 6.95 9.41 21.06
CA PHE A 90 7.83 9.93 20.00
C PHE A 90 8.52 11.25 20.36
N GLY A 91 8.33 11.78 21.55
CA GLY A 91 9.00 13.00 22.03
C GLY A 91 10.44 12.80 22.52
N SER A 92 10.89 11.53 22.69
CA SER A 92 12.21 11.20 23.24
C SER A 92 12.95 10.16 22.38
N LEU A 93 12.89 10.35 21.07
CA LEU A 93 13.53 9.44 20.11
C LEU A 93 15.05 9.46 20.23
N THR A 94 15.66 8.32 19.93
CA THR A 94 17.11 8.16 19.86
C THR A 94 17.52 7.67 18.47
N VAL A 95 18.78 7.91 18.09
CA VAL A 95 19.35 7.50 16.80
C VAL A 95 20.60 6.68 17.04
N ARG A 96 20.74 5.59 16.29
CA ARG A 96 21.95 4.78 16.26
C ARG A 96 22.99 5.41 15.34
N GLN A 97 24.14 5.76 15.89
CA GLN A 97 25.27 6.28 15.12
C GLN A 97 26.03 5.15 14.40
N LYS A 98 26.89 5.51 13.45
CA LYS A 98 27.67 4.54 12.66
C LYS A 98 28.62 3.68 13.50
N ASP A 99 29.09 4.19 14.63
CA ASP A 99 29.92 3.47 15.59
C ASP A 99 29.11 2.58 16.57
N GLY A 100 27.79 2.55 16.41
CA GLY A 100 26.85 1.79 17.24
C GLY A 100 26.38 2.54 18.50
N THR A 101 26.90 3.73 18.81
CA THR A 101 26.41 4.54 19.94
C THR A 101 24.97 4.99 19.69
N ILE A 102 24.22 5.14 20.77
CA ILE A 102 22.85 5.61 20.74
C ILE A 102 22.80 7.00 21.38
N VAL A 103 22.33 7.97 20.63
CA VAL A 103 22.23 9.37 21.07
C VAL A 103 20.80 9.89 20.91
N PRO A 104 20.38 10.90 21.64
CA PRO A 104 19.10 11.57 21.39
C PRO A 104 19.00 12.06 19.93
N ALA A 105 17.83 11.90 19.32
CA ALA A 105 17.55 12.50 18.02
C ALA A 105 17.61 14.04 18.12
N THR A 106 18.19 14.69 17.12
CA THR A 106 18.31 16.16 17.07
C THR A 106 17.09 16.78 16.39
N GLU A 107 16.43 16.04 15.50
CA GLU A 107 15.23 16.50 14.79
C GLU A 107 14.00 15.69 15.24
N PRO A 108 12.84 16.35 15.43
CA PRO A 108 11.60 15.67 15.75
C PRO A 108 11.10 14.87 14.54
N MET A 109 10.55 13.68 14.78
CA MET A 109 9.80 12.99 13.73
C MET A 109 8.50 13.74 13.46
N ARG A 110 8.27 14.10 12.18
CA ARG A 110 7.07 14.81 11.73
C ARG A 110 6.16 13.89 10.93
N ILE A 111 4.90 14.29 10.82
CA ILE A 111 3.88 13.54 10.07
C ILE A 111 4.33 13.26 8.62
N VAL A 112 4.93 14.23 7.93
CA VAL A 112 5.48 14.02 6.58
C VAL A 112 6.50 12.87 6.52
N HIS A 113 7.28 12.66 7.59
CA HIS A 113 8.28 11.58 7.63
C HIS A 113 7.61 10.19 7.70
N LEU A 114 6.41 10.10 8.30
CA LEU A 114 5.61 8.86 8.29
C LEU A 114 5.11 8.55 6.88
N PHE A 115 4.53 9.52 6.18
CA PHE A 115 4.07 9.35 4.80
C PHE A 115 5.20 8.95 3.85
N THR A 116 6.39 9.56 4.04
CA THR A 116 7.50 9.45 3.07
C THR A 116 8.49 8.35 3.40
N MET A 117 8.26 7.52 4.42
CA MET A 117 9.19 6.48 4.87
C MET A 117 10.59 7.04 5.24
N THR A 118 10.63 8.27 5.72
CA THR A 118 11.87 8.94 6.14
C THR A 118 11.95 9.11 7.65
N GLY A 119 11.15 8.37 8.42
CA GLY A 119 11.13 8.41 9.88
C GLY A 119 12.34 7.78 10.56
N GLY A 120 13.16 7.00 9.86
CA GLY A 120 14.30 6.28 10.47
C GLY A 120 13.92 4.98 11.17
N MET A 121 12.68 4.54 11.09
CA MET A 121 12.19 3.26 11.61
C MET A 121 12.56 2.10 10.68
N ASP A 122 12.45 0.86 11.16
CA ASP A 122 12.58 -0.36 10.34
C ASP A 122 11.24 -1.14 10.22
N TYR A 123 11.29 -2.34 9.65
CA TYR A 123 10.13 -3.22 9.44
C TYR A 123 10.19 -4.50 10.28
N ASP A 124 10.83 -4.45 11.44
CA ASP A 124 10.95 -5.60 12.34
C ASP A 124 9.74 -5.73 13.26
N LEU A 125 8.77 -6.55 12.86
CA LEU A 125 7.56 -6.84 13.63
C LEU A 125 7.81 -7.71 14.86
N ASN A 126 8.99 -8.35 14.97
CA ASN A 126 9.40 -9.16 16.12
C ASN A 126 10.35 -8.38 17.04
N ALA A 127 10.48 -7.06 16.85
CA ALA A 127 11.32 -6.22 17.69
C ALA A 127 10.97 -6.40 19.17
N PRO A 128 11.98 -6.44 20.07
CA PRO A 128 11.74 -6.60 21.51
C PRO A 128 10.76 -5.58 22.07
N GLU A 129 10.75 -4.37 21.56
CA GLU A 129 9.87 -3.29 22.00
C GLU A 129 8.39 -3.64 21.75
N ILE A 130 8.09 -4.27 20.61
CA ILE A 130 6.73 -4.71 20.25
C ILE A 130 6.35 -5.96 21.05
N THR A 131 7.23 -6.97 21.06
CA THR A 131 6.93 -8.24 21.73
C THR A 131 6.80 -8.09 23.24
N ASN A 132 7.58 -7.22 23.88
CA ASN A 132 7.48 -6.89 25.30
C ASN A 132 6.19 -6.11 25.61
N ALA A 133 5.77 -5.19 24.73
CA ALA A 133 4.51 -4.48 24.88
C ALA A 133 3.32 -5.45 24.83
N ILE A 134 3.30 -6.39 23.87
CA ILE A 134 2.29 -7.44 23.78
C ILE A 134 2.30 -8.31 25.05
N ALA A 135 3.46 -8.73 25.52
CA ALA A 135 3.60 -9.51 26.75
C ALA A 135 3.14 -8.75 28.01
N ALA A 136 3.21 -7.42 27.99
CA ALA A 136 2.68 -6.54 29.04
C ALA A 136 1.16 -6.29 28.92
N GLY A 137 0.50 -6.85 27.92
CA GLY A 137 -0.97 -6.76 27.73
C GLY A 137 -1.43 -5.60 26.82
N HIS A 138 -0.51 -4.91 26.14
CA HIS A 138 -0.90 -3.94 25.12
C HIS A 138 -1.33 -4.66 23.84
N THR A 139 -2.53 -4.35 23.33
CA THR A 139 -3.09 -5.07 22.17
C THR A 139 -3.57 -4.16 21.05
N ASP A 140 -3.78 -2.87 21.34
CA ASP A 140 -4.33 -1.91 20.37
C ASP A 140 -3.23 -1.23 19.53
N THR A 141 -3.65 -0.64 18.41
CA THR A 141 -2.77 0.01 17.45
C THR A 141 -1.94 1.15 18.08
N VAL A 142 -2.58 2.00 18.89
CA VAL A 142 -1.93 3.17 19.50
C VAL A 142 -0.83 2.74 20.48
N SER A 143 -1.13 1.77 21.35
CA SER A 143 -0.19 1.28 22.35
C SER A 143 1.02 0.60 21.71
N LEU A 144 0.79 -0.28 20.72
CA LEU A 144 1.87 -1.00 20.05
C LEU A 144 2.74 -0.07 19.20
N CYS A 145 2.13 0.88 18.48
CA CYS A 145 2.89 1.89 17.72
C CYS A 145 3.67 2.83 18.67
N SER A 146 3.12 3.18 19.82
CA SER A 146 3.83 3.97 20.84
C SER A 146 5.05 3.24 21.39
N ALA A 147 4.98 1.91 21.58
CA ALA A 147 6.12 1.11 22.01
C ALA A 147 7.28 1.12 21.01
N MET A 148 7.00 1.24 19.70
CA MET A 148 8.03 1.33 18.65
C MET A 148 8.95 2.54 18.82
N ALA A 149 8.51 3.61 19.50
CA ALA A 149 9.31 4.81 19.74
C ALA A 149 10.53 4.59 20.62
N SER A 150 10.55 3.52 21.44
CA SER A 150 11.70 3.18 22.29
C SER A 150 12.86 2.53 21.52
N ARG A 151 12.63 2.10 20.28
CA ARG A 151 13.65 1.55 19.39
C ARG A 151 14.48 2.66 18.77
N PRO A 152 15.83 2.62 18.86
CA PRO A 152 16.67 3.62 18.22
C PRO A 152 16.46 3.66 16.70
N LEU A 153 16.27 4.85 16.16
CA LEU A 153 16.17 5.08 14.72
C LEU A 153 17.49 4.78 14.02
N TRP A 154 17.42 4.41 12.74
CA TRP A 154 18.60 4.16 11.91
C TRP A 154 19.26 5.43 11.40
N PHE A 155 18.54 6.55 11.39
CA PHE A 155 19.01 7.88 10.97
C PHE A 155 18.08 8.96 11.50
N GLU A 156 18.54 10.21 11.47
CA GLU A 156 17.74 11.37 11.83
C GLU A 156 16.51 11.51 10.92
N PRO A 157 15.30 11.74 11.48
CA PRO A 157 14.08 11.88 10.70
C PRO A 157 14.22 12.88 9.54
N GLY A 158 13.79 12.48 8.35
CA GLY A 158 13.82 13.30 7.12
C GLY A 158 15.12 13.20 6.31
N THR A 159 16.17 12.55 6.80
CA THR A 159 17.50 12.58 6.13
C THR A 159 17.71 11.45 5.12
N HIS A 160 17.14 10.28 5.36
CA HIS A 160 17.29 9.08 4.54
C HIS A 160 15.94 8.41 4.31
N TYR A 161 15.89 7.44 3.40
CA TYR A 161 14.71 6.62 3.14
C TYR A 161 14.95 5.18 3.65
N GLN A 162 13.99 4.68 4.42
CA GLN A 162 13.90 3.27 4.77
C GLN A 162 12.46 2.81 4.85
N TYR A 163 12.12 1.81 4.04
CA TYR A 163 10.80 1.19 4.09
C TYR A 163 10.56 0.56 5.45
N SER A 164 9.46 0.92 6.11
CA SER A 164 9.30 0.71 7.55
C SER A 164 7.84 0.67 8.01
N LEU A 165 7.64 0.59 9.33
CA LEU A 165 6.35 0.65 10.01
C LEU A 165 5.77 2.08 10.12
N CYS A 166 6.29 3.04 9.39
CA CYS A 166 5.81 4.43 9.42
C CYS A 166 4.30 4.56 9.18
N HIS A 167 3.72 3.77 8.28
CA HIS A 167 2.27 3.85 8.01
C HIS A 167 1.43 3.17 9.08
N ASP A 168 1.99 2.26 9.87
CA ASP A 168 1.32 1.73 11.07
C ASP A 168 1.24 2.83 12.13
N VAL A 169 2.34 3.57 12.35
CA VAL A 169 2.35 4.74 13.22
C VAL A 169 1.39 5.83 12.71
N LEU A 170 1.29 6.01 11.39
CA LEU A 170 0.32 6.95 10.80
C LEU A 170 -1.13 6.54 11.10
N ALA A 171 -1.45 5.25 11.06
CA ALA A 171 -2.77 4.74 11.45
C ALA A 171 -3.06 5.00 12.93
N ALA A 172 -2.08 4.82 13.83
CA ALA A 172 -2.21 5.17 15.24
C ALA A 172 -2.47 6.68 15.44
N VAL A 173 -1.80 7.55 14.68
CA VAL A 173 -2.08 9.00 14.69
C VAL A 173 -3.52 9.29 14.26
N VAL A 174 -4.01 8.60 13.22
CA VAL A 174 -5.41 8.73 12.78
C VAL A 174 -6.37 8.33 13.90
N GLU A 175 -6.14 7.21 14.60
CA GLU A 175 -6.97 6.79 15.74
C GLU A 175 -7.02 7.85 16.84
N VAL A 176 -5.87 8.43 17.19
CA VAL A 176 -5.82 9.50 18.23
C VAL A 176 -6.62 10.72 17.81
N ILE A 177 -6.52 11.16 16.54
CA ILE A 177 -7.22 12.35 16.04
C ILE A 177 -8.73 12.11 15.96
N THR A 178 -9.14 10.91 15.51
CA THR A 178 -10.55 10.60 15.25
C THR A 178 -11.28 10.05 16.47
N GLU A 179 -10.54 9.59 17.49
CA GLU A 179 -11.06 8.86 18.65
C GLU A 179 -11.79 7.57 18.25
N MET A 180 -11.45 7.01 17.09
CA MET A 180 -12.03 5.79 16.53
C MET A 180 -10.95 4.74 16.29
N LYS A 181 -11.30 3.45 16.28
CA LYS A 181 -10.42 2.42 15.70
C LYS A 181 -10.17 2.73 14.23
N PHE A 182 -8.96 2.48 13.77
CA PHE A 182 -8.60 2.76 12.38
C PHE A 182 -9.50 2.03 11.38
N SER A 183 -9.86 0.79 11.67
CA SER A 183 -10.82 0.01 10.89
C SER A 183 -12.20 0.67 10.80
N ASP A 184 -12.71 1.25 11.90
CA ASP A 184 -14.00 1.93 11.92
C ASP A 184 -13.95 3.25 11.15
N TYR A 185 -12.87 4.02 11.31
CA TYR A 185 -12.67 5.24 10.54
C TYR A 185 -12.61 4.97 9.03
N LEU A 186 -11.87 3.94 8.59
CA LEU A 186 -11.84 3.56 7.18
C LEU A 186 -13.21 3.11 6.66
N ARG A 187 -13.97 2.37 7.47
CA ARG A 187 -15.31 1.93 7.12
C ARG A 187 -16.22 3.11 6.85
N GLU A 188 -16.26 4.09 7.75
CA GLU A 188 -17.13 5.26 7.61
C GLU A 188 -16.66 6.22 6.50
N LEU A 189 -15.33 6.42 6.37
CA LEU A 189 -14.77 7.34 5.38
C LEU A 189 -14.81 6.78 3.95
N MET A 190 -14.56 5.48 3.77
CA MET A 190 -14.31 4.92 2.43
C MET A 190 -15.21 3.71 2.13
N PHE A 191 -15.24 2.72 3.03
CA PHE A 191 -15.80 1.43 2.65
C PHE A 191 -17.32 1.51 2.44
N GLU A 192 -18.05 2.10 3.38
CA GLU A 192 -19.50 2.28 3.25
C GLU A 192 -19.86 3.26 2.12
N PRO A 193 -19.29 4.48 2.03
CA PRO A 193 -19.65 5.43 0.98
C PRO A 193 -19.33 4.95 -0.43
N LEU A 194 -18.29 4.13 -0.59
CA LEU A 194 -17.89 3.58 -1.89
C LEU A 194 -18.49 2.18 -2.14
N GLY A 195 -19.28 1.63 -1.21
CA GLY A 195 -19.87 0.31 -1.33
C GLY A 195 -18.84 -0.82 -1.38
N MET A 196 -17.76 -0.73 -0.60
CA MET A 196 -16.69 -1.73 -0.46
C MET A 196 -17.09 -2.74 0.61
N THR A 197 -17.89 -3.72 0.23
CA THR A 197 -18.53 -4.65 1.19
C THR A 197 -17.63 -5.78 1.68
N ASP A 198 -16.55 -6.05 0.98
CA ASP A 198 -15.63 -7.15 1.23
C ASP A 198 -14.19 -6.68 1.48
N THR A 199 -14.05 -5.55 2.18
CA THR A 199 -12.75 -4.97 2.55
C THR A 199 -12.67 -4.79 4.06
N GLY A 200 -11.54 -5.19 4.66
CA GLY A 200 -11.35 -5.03 6.10
C GLY A 200 -10.05 -5.62 6.62
N PHE A 201 -9.88 -5.59 7.95
CA PHE A 201 -8.71 -6.17 8.64
C PHE A 201 -8.97 -7.60 9.12
N ARG A 202 -10.23 -7.94 9.41
CA ARG A 202 -10.64 -9.21 10.04
C ARG A 202 -11.75 -9.83 9.21
N PRO A 203 -11.46 -10.92 8.47
CA PRO A 203 -12.48 -11.60 7.69
C PRO A 203 -13.47 -12.33 8.59
N THR A 204 -14.72 -12.34 8.18
CA THR A 204 -15.77 -13.16 8.78
C THR A 204 -15.61 -14.64 8.42
N ALA A 205 -16.30 -15.53 9.15
CA ALA A 205 -16.30 -16.95 8.83
C ALA A 205 -16.82 -17.24 7.41
N GLU A 206 -17.74 -16.43 6.90
CA GLU A 206 -18.30 -16.54 5.54
C GLU A 206 -17.32 -16.10 4.46
N GLN A 207 -16.41 -15.16 4.78
CA GLN A 207 -15.39 -14.66 3.85
C GLN A 207 -14.17 -15.59 3.74
N LEU A 208 -13.83 -16.31 4.82
CA LEU A 208 -12.62 -17.16 4.84
C LEU A 208 -12.49 -18.14 3.66
N PRO A 209 -13.56 -18.87 3.22
CA PRO A 209 -13.47 -19.79 2.09
C PRO A 209 -13.21 -19.09 0.73
N ARG A 210 -13.42 -17.78 0.64
CA ARG A 210 -13.26 -17.00 -0.59
C ARG A 210 -11.82 -16.55 -0.83
N PHE A 211 -10.94 -16.66 0.17
CA PHE A 211 -9.55 -16.22 0.00
C PHE A 211 -8.80 -17.08 -1.02
N ALA A 212 -8.01 -16.39 -1.85
CA ALA A 212 -7.06 -17.06 -2.72
C ALA A 212 -5.96 -17.74 -1.90
N GLN A 213 -5.52 -18.90 -2.37
CA GLN A 213 -4.34 -19.58 -1.86
C GLN A 213 -3.11 -18.69 -2.05
N ALA A 214 -2.32 -18.54 -0.99
CA ALA A 214 -1.04 -17.87 -1.06
C ALA A 214 0.06 -18.84 -1.51
N PHE A 215 0.97 -18.35 -2.33
CA PHE A 215 2.12 -19.12 -2.83
C PHE A 215 3.43 -18.38 -2.52
N GLU A 216 4.50 -19.13 -2.36
CA GLU A 216 5.86 -18.62 -2.32
C GLU A 216 6.57 -18.91 -3.64
N TYR A 217 7.17 -17.87 -4.22
CA TYR A 217 7.88 -17.93 -5.49
C TYR A 217 9.36 -18.21 -5.28
N ASN A 218 9.91 -19.21 -5.98
CA ASN A 218 11.34 -19.48 -6.02
C ASN A 218 11.98 -18.69 -7.18
N ASN A 219 12.75 -17.66 -6.85
CA ASN A 219 13.40 -16.81 -7.84
C ASN A 219 14.54 -17.48 -8.61
N ALA A 220 14.96 -18.70 -8.22
CA ALA A 220 16.02 -19.42 -8.92
C ALA A 220 15.50 -20.18 -10.17
N ASP A 221 14.27 -20.69 -10.11
CA ASP A 221 13.70 -21.54 -11.16
C ASP A 221 12.27 -21.17 -11.57
N GLY A 222 11.66 -20.21 -10.92
CA GLY A 222 10.28 -19.77 -11.18
C GLY A 222 9.19 -20.68 -10.62
N SER A 223 9.55 -21.74 -9.88
CA SER A 223 8.59 -22.62 -9.24
C SER A 223 7.83 -21.94 -8.11
N ILE A 224 6.64 -22.43 -7.81
CA ILE A 224 5.81 -21.94 -6.70
C ILE A 224 5.43 -23.09 -5.78
N LYS A 225 5.25 -22.79 -4.50
CA LYS A 225 4.70 -23.73 -3.52
C LYS A 225 3.60 -23.04 -2.70
N PRO A 226 2.52 -23.74 -2.35
CA PRO A 226 1.48 -23.17 -1.48
C PRO A 226 2.06 -22.91 -0.08
N ILE A 227 1.62 -21.77 0.52
CA ILE A 227 1.92 -21.39 1.89
C ILE A 227 0.62 -21.05 2.62
N ALA A 228 0.68 -20.87 3.96
CA ALA A 228 -0.49 -20.54 4.74
C ALA A 228 -1.16 -19.24 4.25
N ILE A 229 -2.49 -19.26 4.15
CA ILE A 229 -3.31 -18.11 3.80
C ILE A 229 -3.42 -17.21 5.04
N GLY A 230 -3.27 -15.91 4.84
CA GLY A 230 -3.47 -14.92 5.88
C GLY A 230 -2.37 -13.87 5.92
N ASN A 231 -2.61 -12.80 6.68
CA ASN A 231 -1.60 -11.78 6.90
C ASN A 231 -0.78 -12.00 8.19
N GLY A 232 -0.96 -13.13 8.86
CA GLY A 232 -0.40 -13.63 10.11
C GLY A 232 0.59 -12.75 10.84
N ARG A 233 1.74 -12.50 10.21
CA ARG A 233 2.82 -11.66 10.81
C ARG A 233 2.46 -10.17 10.96
N TYR A 234 1.47 -9.64 10.21
CA TYR A 234 1.08 -8.23 10.25
C TYR A 234 -0.13 -7.98 11.16
N ALA A 235 -0.83 -9.03 11.58
CA ALA A 235 -1.86 -8.98 12.61
C ALA A 235 -1.21 -9.30 13.97
N LEU A 236 -0.48 -8.33 14.55
CA LEU A 236 0.28 -8.50 15.79
C LEU A 236 -0.61 -9.00 16.93
N THR A 237 -1.83 -8.49 17.01
CA THR A 237 -2.89 -8.87 17.95
C THR A 237 -4.24 -8.77 17.25
N PRO A 238 -5.33 -9.33 17.84
CA PRO A 238 -6.68 -9.17 17.31
C PRO A 238 -7.19 -7.72 17.25
N ASP A 239 -6.62 -6.81 18.06
CA ASP A 239 -7.03 -5.41 18.15
C ASP A 239 -6.11 -4.44 17.36
N TYR A 240 -5.05 -4.96 16.77
CA TYR A 240 -4.10 -4.16 16.01
C TYR A 240 -4.53 -4.01 14.55
N ASP A 241 -4.75 -2.77 14.11
CA ASP A 241 -5.04 -2.43 12.71
C ASP A 241 -3.76 -1.98 12.01
N SER A 242 -3.08 -2.88 11.29
CA SER A 242 -1.86 -2.53 10.58
C SER A 242 -2.16 -1.59 9.40
N GLY A 243 -1.87 -0.30 9.55
CA GLY A 243 -1.97 0.67 8.45
C GLY A 243 -0.96 0.43 7.33
N GLY A 244 0.06 -0.37 7.60
CA GLY A 244 1.07 -0.73 6.62
C GLY A 244 0.75 -1.97 5.78
N ALA A 245 -0.07 -2.92 6.28
CA ALA A 245 -0.22 -4.23 5.62
C ALA A 245 -1.45 -5.06 6.05
N GLY A 246 -2.41 -4.50 6.78
CA GLY A 246 -3.44 -5.28 7.48
C GLY A 246 -4.68 -5.63 6.67
N LEU A 247 -4.94 -4.98 5.54
CA LEU A 247 -6.20 -5.14 4.83
C LEU A 247 -6.25 -6.38 3.93
N PHE A 248 -7.45 -6.93 3.84
CA PHE A 248 -7.88 -7.77 2.73
C PHE A 248 -8.96 -7.05 1.92
N THR A 249 -9.16 -7.47 0.67
CA THR A 249 -10.19 -6.92 -0.22
C THR A 249 -10.45 -7.85 -1.40
N LYS A 250 -11.50 -7.56 -2.16
CA LYS A 250 -11.66 -8.02 -3.55
C LYS A 250 -11.31 -6.91 -4.55
N VAL A 251 -11.04 -7.29 -5.79
CA VAL A 251 -10.65 -6.31 -6.81
C VAL A 251 -11.77 -5.29 -7.06
N ASP A 252 -13.03 -5.72 -7.06
CA ASP A 252 -14.21 -4.87 -7.24
C ASP A 252 -14.35 -3.78 -6.16
N ASP A 253 -13.82 -4.01 -4.97
CA ASP A 253 -13.84 -3.01 -3.90
C ASP A 253 -12.66 -2.05 -4.02
N TYR A 254 -11.44 -2.58 -4.14
CA TYR A 254 -10.25 -1.74 -4.15
C TYR A 254 -10.21 -0.79 -5.36
N ILE A 255 -10.66 -1.26 -6.53
CA ILE A 255 -10.71 -0.43 -7.74
C ILE A 255 -11.57 0.84 -7.56
N LYS A 256 -12.59 0.83 -6.69
CA LYS A 256 -13.44 1.99 -6.41
C LYS A 256 -12.64 3.14 -5.79
N VAL A 257 -11.76 2.85 -4.83
CA VAL A 257 -10.91 3.89 -4.20
C VAL A 257 -9.96 4.49 -5.23
N VAL A 258 -9.21 3.64 -5.95
CA VAL A 258 -8.21 4.15 -6.90
C VAL A 258 -8.85 4.84 -8.10
N THR A 259 -10.07 4.43 -8.51
CA THR A 259 -10.88 5.14 -9.50
C THR A 259 -11.29 6.52 -9.00
N THR A 260 -11.77 6.59 -7.76
CA THR A 260 -12.13 7.87 -7.11
C THR A 260 -10.93 8.82 -7.09
N LEU A 261 -9.75 8.33 -6.69
CA LEU A 261 -8.52 9.14 -6.70
C LEU A 261 -8.12 9.57 -8.11
N ALA A 262 -8.25 8.69 -9.12
CA ALA A 262 -7.95 9.03 -10.52
C ALA A 262 -8.95 10.04 -11.11
N CYS A 263 -10.18 10.08 -10.60
CA CYS A 263 -11.24 11.01 -11.01
C CYS A 263 -11.32 12.24 -10.09
N ASP A 264 -10.17 12.83 -9.77
CA ASP A 264 -10.07 14.06 -8.97
C ASP A 264 -10.75 13.96 -7.59
N GLY A 265 -10.77 12.74 -7.02
CA GLY A 265 -11.26 12.47 -5.68
C GLY A 265 -12.77 12.33 -5.53
N THR A 266 -13.51 12.35 -6.62
CA THR A 266 -14.96 12.15 -6.61
C THR A 266 -15.31 10.82 -7.31
N SER A 267 -16.05 9.97 -6.61
CA SER A 267 -16.53 8.69 -7.16
C SER A 267 -17.55 8.88 -8.28
N PRO A 268 -17.75 7.88 -9.14
CA PRO A 268 -18.82 7.94 -10.18
C PRO A 268 -20.22 8.22 -9.62
N ASP A 269 -20.47 7.82 -8.37
CA ASP A 269 -21.76 8.03 -7.68
C ASP A 269 -21.83 9.38 -6.96
N GLY A 270 -20.82 10.24 -7.11
CA GLY A 270 -20.80 11.61 -6.59
C GLY A 270 -20.27 11.78 -5.16
N TYR A 271 -19.75 10.72 -4.52
CA TYR A 271 -19.09 10.86 -3.22
C TYR A 271 -17.70 11.46 -3.37
N THR A 272 -17.41 12.56 -2.65
CA THR A 272 -16.09 13.20 -2.65
C THR A 272 -15.26 12.70 -1.46
N LEU A 273 -14.24 11.89 -1.77
CA LEU A 273 -13.30 11.32 -0.81
C LEU A 273 -12.21 12.33 -0.42
N LEU A 274 -11.63 13.00 -1.42
CA LEU A 274 -10.62 14.06 -1.29
C LEU A 274 -10.85 15.14 -2.34
N ARG A 275 -10.40 16.36 -2.08
CA ARG A 275 -10.38 17.42 -3.09
C ARG A 275 -9.23 17.23 -4.08
N PRO A 276 -9.35 17.72 -5.33
CA PRO A 276 -8.29 17.62 -6.34
C PRO A 276 -6.94 18.19 -5.88
N GLU A 277 -6.96 19.29 -5.12
CA GLU A 277 -5.76 19.94 -4.59
C GLU A 277 -5.03 19.04 -3.60
N THR A 278 -5.77 18.32 -2.76
CA THR A 278 -5.22 17.37 -1.79
C THR A 278 -4.54 16.19 -2.50
N ILE A 279 -5.15 15.68 -3.57
CA ILE A 279 -4.56 14.60 -4.37
C ILE A 279 -3.31 15.09 -5.11
N ALA A 280 -3.31 16.34 -5.60
CA ALA A 280 -2.14 16.92 -6.26
C ALA A 280 -0.89 16.92 -5.35
N GLU A 281 -1.07 17.10 -4.03
CA GLU A 281 0.02 16.99 -3.05
C GLU A 281 0.56 15.54 -2.92
N MET A 282 -0.27 14.54 -3.22
CA MET A 282 0.12 13.12 -3.18
C MET A 282 0.96 12.71 -4.40
N GLU A 283 0.84 13.41 -5.52
CA GLU A 283 1.52 13.16 -6.80
C GLU A 283 2.95 13.71 -6.88
N VAL A 284 3.44 14.36 -5.81
CA VAL A 284 4.75 15.03 -5.79
C VAL A 284 5.78 14.16 -5.07
N ASN A 285 6.96 13.97 -5.71
CA ASN A 285 8.10 13.36 -5.02
C ASN A 285 8.56 14.24 -3.84
N ARG A 286 8.61 13.66 -2.66
CA ARG A 286 8.95 14.35 -1.39
C ARG A 286 10.34 13.98 -0.86
N LEU A 287 11.05 13.07 -1.52
CA LEU A 287 12.37 12.64 -1.04
C LEU A 287 13.41 13.72 -1.26
N CYS A 288 14.18 14.01 -0.22
CA CYS A 288 15.43 14.79 -0.36
C CYS A 288 16.46 13.99 -1.17
N PRO A 289 17.54 14.61 -1.70
CA PRO A 289 18.51 13.94 -2.56
C PRO A 289 19.14 12.68 -1.94
N ALA A 290 19.43 12.67 -0.62
CA ALA A 290 19.99 11.52 0.05
C ALA A 290 18.96 10.38 0.16
N ALA A 291 17.75 10.69 0.62
CA ALA A 291 16.64 9.73 0.69
C ALA A 291 16.27 9.17 -0.69
N TRP A 292 16.33 9.99 -1.74
CA TRP A 292 16.09 9.51 -3.10
C TRP A 292 17.15 8.52 -3.56
N LYS A 293 18.42 8.76 -3.23
CA LYS A 293 19.52 7.83 -3.52
C LYS A 293 19.27 6.48 -2.85
N ASP A 294 18.80 6.46 -1.60
CA ASP A 294 18.44 5.22 -0.89
C ASP A 294 17.28 4.52 -1.60
N TYR A 295 16.24 5.27 -1.98
CA TYR A 295 15.05 4.74 -2.65
C TYR A 295 15.36 4.08 -4.01
N VAL A 296 16.26 4.65 -4.80
CA VAL A 296 16.64 4.11 -6.13
C VAL A 296 17.26 2.70 -6.02
N ASN A 297 17.81 2.34 -4.86
CA ASN A 297 18.30 0.98 -4.60
C ASN A 297 17.18 -0.09 -4.62
N HIS A 298 15.92 0.29 -4.53
CA HIS A 298 14.76 -0.60 -4.73
C HIS A 298 14.47 -0.92 -6.20
N LYS A 299 15.31 -0.49 -7.14
CA LYS A 299 15.20 -0.76 -8.60
C LYS A 299 13.95 -0.16 -9.28
N LEU A 300 13.33 0.85 -8.69
CA LEU A 300 12.22 1.58 -9.29
C LEU A 300 12.73 2.81 -10.04
N PHE A 301 13.39 2.57 -11.17
CA PHE A 301 13.96 3.63 -12.00
C PHE A 301 12.88 4.56 -12.54
N GLY A 302 13.11 5.87 -12.45
CA GLY A 302 12.18 6.89 -12.91
C GLY A 302 11.02 7.19 -11.94
N TYR A 303 11.07 6.63 -10.74
CA TYR A 303 10.12 6.90 -9.67
C TYR A 303 10.79 7.57 -8.47
N GLY A 304 10.00 8.31 -7.71
CA GLY A 304 10.28 8.80 -6.38
C GLY A 304 9.22 8.31 -5.40
N TRP A 305 9.13 8.93 -4.23
CA TRP A 305 8.13 8.63 -3.21
C TRP A 305 7.37 9.90 -2.81
N GLY A 306 6.04 9.83 -2.89
CA GLY A 306 5.13 10.91 -2.50
C GLY A 306 4.46 10.67 -1.14
N LEU A 307 3.27 11.23 -0.97
CA LEU A 307 2.47 11.04 0.26
C LEU A 307 1.61 9.78 0.24
N CYS A 308 1.73 8.93 -0.79
CA CYS A 308 0.90 7.72 -0.91
C CYS A 308 1.68 6.48 -1.37
N GLY A 309 2.96 6.62 -1.66
CA GLY A 309 3.78 5.54 -2.20
C GLY A 309 4.68 6.03 -3.33
N ARG A 310 5.00 5.14 -4.30
CA ARG A 310 5.79 5.55 -5.47
C ARG A 310 5.05 6.62 -6.26
N VAL A 311 5.83 7.55 -6.83
CA VAL A 311 5.35 8.58 -7.76
C VAL A 311 6.22 8.57 -9.01
N HIS A 312 5.61 8.57 -10.19
CA HIS A 312 6.30 8.62 -11.46
C HIS A 312 6.87 10.02 -11.71
N VAL A 313 8.20 10.12 -11.88
CA VAL A 313 8.88 11.41 -12.02
C VAL A 313 9.72 11.54 -13.30
N ASN A 314 10.10 10.42 -13.94
CA ASN A 314 10.97 10.46 -15.14
C ASN A 314 10.61 9.34 -16.13
N PRO A 315 9.84 9.65 -17.19
CA PRO A 315 9.37 8.67 -18.16
C PRO A 315 10.51 8.04 -19.00
N VAL A 316 11.62 8.77 -19.20
CA VAL A 316 12.77 8.23 -19.93
C VAL A 316 13.47 7.13 -19.14
N ARG A 317 13.53 7.25 -17.81
CA ARG A 317 14.16 6.25 -16.94
C ARG A 317 13.24 5.09 -16.60
N SER A 318 11.95 5.34 -16.45
CA SER A 318 10.96 4.32 -16.11
C SER A 318 10.51 3.51 -17.32
N LEU A 319 10.60 4.07 -18.54
CA LEU A 319 9.97 3.55 -19.76
C LEU A 319 8.46 3.36 -19.61
N SER A 320 7.85 4.07 -18.66
CA SER A 320 6.42 4.00 -18.41
C SER A 320 5.63 4.90 -19.37
N ARG A 321 4.49 4.39 -19.84
CA ARG A 321 3.52 5.17 -20.62
C ARG A 321 2.58 6.00 -19.75
N SER A 322 2.58 5.79 -18.42
CA SER A 322 1.79 6.59 -17.49
C SER A 322 2.27 8.05 -17.44
N SER A 323 1.42 8.93 -16.98
CA SER A 323 1.74 10.35 -16.81
C SER A 323 2.77 10.56 -15.68
N ILE A 324 3.55 11.64 -15.76
CA ILE A 324 4.27 12.16 -14.59
C ILE A 324 3.23 12.51 -13.52
N GLY A 325 3.48 12.07 -12.28
CA GLY A 325 2.55 12.16 -11.16
C GLY A 325 1.70 10.89 -10.95
N GLU A 326 1.74 9.89 -11.87
CA GLU A 326 1.13 8.57 -11.56
C GLU A 326 1.67 8.05 -10.24
N PHE A 327 0.79 7.57 -9.37
CA PHE A 327 1.16 7.09 -8.05
C PHE A 327 0.43 5.78 -7.67
N GLY A 328 0.92 5.14 -6.63
CA GLY A 328 0.36 3.91 -6.06
C GLY A 328 1.40 3.15 -5.26
N TRP A 329 1.05 1.96 -4.79
CA TRP A 329 1.99 1.06 -4.15
C TRP A 329 1.55 -0.40 -4.28
N ASP A 330 2.49 -1.32 -4.14
CA ASP A 330 2.31 -2.73 -4.44
C ASP A 330 2.21 -3.56 -3.16
N GLY A 331 1.56 -4.72 -3.24
CA GLY A 331 1.48 -5.68 -2.14
C GLY A 331 2.68 -6.65 -2.11
N ALA A 332 3.05 -7.12 -0.92
CA ALA A 332 4.14 -8.09 -0.74
C ALA A 332 3.88 -9.45 -1.43
N GLN A 333 2.64 -9.71 -1.83
CA GLN A 333 2.27 -10.89 -2.61
C GLN A 333 1.87 -10.53 -4.05
N ALA A 334 2.60 -9.58 -4.64
CA ALA A 334 2.55 -9.17 -6.04
C ALA A 334 1.28 -8.44 -6.50
N ALA A 335 0.41 -7.99 -5.58
CA ALA A 335 -0.66 -7.05 -5.93
C ALA A 335 -0.07 -5.74 -6.47
N PHE A 336 -0.75 -5.10 -7.42
CA PHE A 336 -0.27 -3.87 -8.07
C PHE A 336 -1.36 -2.82 -8.17
N THR A 337 -1.03 -1.59 -7.81
CA THR A 337 -1.93 -0.44 -7.80
C THR A 337 -1.37 0.69 -8.63
N MET A 338 -2.21 1.32 -9.45
CA MET A 338 -1.87 2.51 -10.23
C MET A 338 -3.02 3.51 -10.24
N VAL A 339 -2.69 4.78 -10.01
CA VAL A 339 -3.58 5.94 -10.12
C VAL A 339 -2.92 6.96 -11.03
N ASP A 340 -3.48 7.19 -12.21
CA ASP A 340 -3.05 8.24 -13.15
C ASP A 340 -4.19 9.25 -13.32
N ARG A 341 -4.15 10.30 -12.52
CA ARG A 341 -5.18 11.35 -12.51
C ARG A 341 -5.22 12.14 -13.81
N LYS A 342 -4.06 12.36 -14.44
CA LYS A 342 -4.00 13.14 -15.69
C LYS A 342 -4.76 12.50 -16.83
N THR A 343 -4.87 11.17 -16.84
CA THR A 343 -5.63 10.42 -17.84
C THR A 343 -6.93 9.86 -17.29
N HIS A 344 -7.25 10.15 -16.02
CA HIS A 344 -8.35 9.54 -15.25
C HIS A 344 -8.37 8.01 -15.35
N THR A 345 -7.17 7.41 -15.31
CA THR A 345 -6.99 5.96 -15.41
C THR A 345 -6.54 5.39 -14.07
N ALA A 346 -7.20 4.33 -13.64
CA ALA A 346 -6.77 3.54 -12.49
C ALA A 346 -6.73 2.06 -12.84
N LEU A 347 -5.87 1.32 -12.17
CA LEU A 347 -5.88 -0.13 -12.23
C LEU A 347 -5.60 -0.73 -10.84
N TYR A 348 -6.20 -1.88 -10.61
CA TYR A 348 -5.82 -2.76 -9.53
C TYR A 348 -5.70 -4.20 -10.04
N PHE A 349 -4.56 -4.81 -9.73
CA PHE A 349 -4.23 -6.20 -10.06
C PHE A 349 -4.08 -6.99 -8.76
N GLY A 350 -4.98 -7.94 -8.53
CA GLY A 350 -5.01 -8.85 -7.39
C GLY A 350 -4.34 -10.18 -7.74
N THR A 351 -3.41 -10.62 -6.90
CA THR A 351 -2.78 -11.94 -6.92
C THR A 351 -2.16 -12.22 -5.56
N GLN A 352 -1.72 -13.46 -5.29
CA GLN A 352 -1.30 -13.89 -3.96
C GLN A 352 0.00 -14.72 -4.01
N VAL A 353 1.12 -14.11 -4.48
CA VAL A 353 2.42 -14.78 -4.65
C VAL A 353 3.52 -14.00 -3.96
N ALA A 354 4.00 -14.54 -2.83
CA ALA A 354 5.07 -13.94 -2.03
C ALA A 354 6.45 -14.10 -2.68
N HIS A 355 7.34 -13.16 -2.40
CA HIS A 355 8.75 -13.17 -2.82
C HIS A 355 8.98 -13.17 -4.35
N CYS A 356 7.97 -12.87 -5.15
CA CYS A 356 8.05 -12.81 -6.61
C CYS A 356 8.78 -11.55 -7.06
N THR A 357 10.11 -11.60 -7.22
CA THR A 357 10.91 -10.42 -7.59
C THR A 357 10.68 -9.94 -9.01
N ILE A 358 10.19 -10.81 -9.91
CA ILE A 358 9.83 -10.42 -11.27
C ILE A 358 8.53 -9.59 -11.31
N ALA A 359 7.68 -9.65 -10.29
CA ALA A 359 6.44 -8.88 -10.27
C ALA A 359 6.71 -7.37 -10.37
N PRO A 360 7.39 -6.72 -9.42
CA PRO A 360 7.63 -5.27 -9.49
C PRO A 360 8.67 -4.86 -10.56
N THR A 361 9.56 -5.78 -10.97
CA THR A 361 10.66 -5.44 -11.88
C THR A 361 10.34 -5.69 -13.36
N VAL A 362 9.40 -6.58 -13.66
CA VAL A 362 9.04 -6.98 -15.03
C VAL A 362 7.53 -6.94 -15.25
N LEU A 363 6.74 -7.65 -14.43
CA LEU A 363 5.33 -7.86 -14.73
C LEU A 363 4.50 -6.59 -14.59
N HIS A 364 4.65 -5.84 -13.50
CA HIS A 364 3.90 -4.60 -13.28
C HIS A 364 4.25 -3.51 -14.30
N PRO A 365 5.53 -3.25 -14.67
CA PRO A 365 5.86 -2.32 -15.74
C PRO A 365 5.26 -2.71 -17.10
N VAL A 366 5.31 -4.00 -17.46
CA VAL A 366 4.72 -4.49 -18.72
C VAL A 366 3.20 -4.36 -18.68
N LEU A 367 2.55 -4.81 -17.59
CA LEU A 367 1.11 -4.70 -17.41
C LEU A 367 0.63 -3.25 -17.55
N ARG A 368 1.29 -2.30 -16.88
CA ARG A 368 1.00 -0.87 -16.98
C ARG A 368 1.07 -0.40 -18.43
N ASN A 369 2.15 -0.72 -19.12
CA ASN A 369 2.36 -0.26 -20.50
C ASN A 369 1.35 -0.87 -21.47
N LEU A 370 0.96 -2.14 -21.31
CA LEU A 370 -0.07 -2.80 -22.12
C LEU A 370 -1.44 -2.18 -21.88
N VAL A 371 -1.76 -1.78 -20.64
CA VAL A 371 -3.00 -1.06 -20.33
C VAL A 371 -3.05 0.27 -21.09
N PHE A 372 -1.97 1.07 -21.05
CA PHE A 372 -1.94 2.33 -21.82
C PHE A 372 -1.95 2.10 -23.33
N GLU A 373 -1.28 1.06 -23.83
CA GLU A 373 -1.34 0.69 -25.26
C GLU A 373 -2.77 0.36 -25.69
N MET A 374 -3.47 -0.49 -24.93
CA MET A 374 -4.90 -0.80 -25.17
C MET A 374 -5.78 0.46 -25.18
N LEU A 375 -5.52 1.42 -24.27
CA LEU A 375 -6.31 2.65 -24.14
C LEU A 375 -6.02 3.67 -25.25
N ASP A 376 -4.82 3.66 -25.83
CA ASP A 376 -4.40 4.57 -26.92
C ASP A 376 -4.82 4.08 -28.31
N GLU A 377 -5.05 2.77 -28.49
CA GLU A 377 -5.56 2.21 -29.73
C GLU A 377 -7.06 2.57 -29.92
N LYS A 378 -7.34 3.42 -30.94
CA LYS A 378 -8.69 3.85 -31.33
C LYS A 378 -9.40 2.81 -32.21
#